data_97ea477ba2516928f0684337511fa1a2
#
_entry.id   97ea477ba2516928f0684337511fa1a2
#
_cell.length_a   1.000
_cell.length_b   1.000
_cell.length_c   1.000
_cell.angle_alpha   90.00
_cell.angle_beta   90.00
_cell.angle_gamma   90.00
#
_symmetry.space_group_name_H-M   'P 1'
#
loop_
_entity.id
_entity.type
_entity.pdbx_description
1 polymer ?
#
loop_
_entity_poly.entity_id
_entity_poly.type
_entity_poly.pdbx_seq_one_letter_code
_entity_poly.pdbx_strand_id
1 'polypeptide(L)'
;MKFLANLKCNHTRASFREYAKILDENLSANDDVSVFAPASAFDEKRHIFRLGAQNFYPCESGAFTGEIGKAMLDEFDIKDVLIGHSERREILNESEEFLRAKFDFAAKNGWNVIYCIGENLSTNESGATKEFLSRQLENIDPVSYTHLR
;
A
#
# COMPACT_ATOMS: atom_id res chain seq x y z
N MET A 1 0.40 -11.64 15.00
CA MET A 1 0.12 -10.17 14.86
C MET A 1 0.76 -9.73 13.55
N LYS A 2 0.07 -8.89 12.77
CA LYS A 2 0.62 -8.36 11.50
C LYS A 2 1.23 -6.98 11.73
N PHE A 3 2.47 -6.79 11.25
CA PHE A 3 3.18 -5.51 11.33
C PHE A 3 3.30 -4.92 9.92
N LEU A 4 2.97 -3.65 9.78
CA LEU A 4 3.01 -2.91 8.51
C LEU A 4 3.89 -1.67 8.68
N ALA A 5 5.02 -1.62 7.96
CA ALA A 5 5.95 -0.51 8.00
C ALA A 5 5.88 0.28 6.68
N ASN A 6 5.27 1.47 6.72
CA ASN A 6 5.28 2.39 5.59
C ASN A 6 6.47 3.35 5.70
N LEU A 7 7.48 3.16 4.87
CA LEU A 7 8.71 3.97 4.89
C LEU A 7 8.54 5.33 4.22
N LYS A 8 7.41 5.56 3.56
CA LYS A 8 7.10 6.81 2.85
C LYS A 8 8.23 7.20 1.88
N CYS A 9 8.62 8.47 1.80
CA CYS A 9 9.66 8.97 0.90
C CYS A 9 10.98 9.19 1.67
N ASN A 10 11.39 8.21 2.52
CA ASN A 10 12.53 8.43 3.42
C ASN A 10 13.78 7.59 3.12
N HIS A 11 13.71 6.59 2.25
CA HIS A 11 14.84 5.70 2.00
C HIS A 11 15.36 5.79 0.57
N THR A 12 16.69 5.85 0.45
CA THR A 12 17.39 5.51 -0.79
C THR A 12 17.53 3.99 -0.86
N ARG A 13 17.92 3.46 -2.03
CA ARG A 13 18.21 2.02 -2.16
C ARG A 13 19.29 1.55 -1.18
N ALA A 14 20.34 2.34 -0.96
CA ALA A 14 21.41 1.99 -0.05
C ALA A 14 20.92 1.90 1.40
N SER A 15 20.22 2.94 1.89
CA SER A 15 19.71 2.94 3.26
C SER A 15 18.61 1.90 3.48
N PHE A 16 17.81 1.58 2.45
CA PHE A 16 16.84 0.51 2.54
C PHE A 16 17.51 -0.87 2.69
N ARG A 17 18.59 -1.13 1.96
CA ARG A 17 19.34 -2.39 2.10
C ARG A 17 19.90 -2.62 3.51
N GLU A 18 20.40 -1.56 4.14
CA GLU A 18 20.84 -1.65 5.54
C GLU A 18 19.68 -1.90 6.51
N TYR A 19 18.57 -1.19 6.33
CA TYR A 19 17.33 -1.41 7.10
C TYR A 19 16.81 -2.85 6.93
N ALA A 20 16.72 -3.33 5.69
CA ALA A 20 16.25 -4.67 5.36
C ALA A 20 17.16 -5.76 5.93
N LYS A 21 18.49 -5.54 5.92
CA LYS A 21 19.45 -6.45 6.55
C LYS A 21 19.21 -6.60 8.05
N ILE A 22 18.96 -5.48 8.75
CA ILE A 22 18.64 -5.52 10.19
C ILE A 22 17.37 -6.31 10.44
N LEU A 23 16.34 -6.14 9.62
CA LEU A 23 15.10 -6.90 9.73
C LEU A 23 15.33 -8.40 9.46
N ASP A 24 16.05 -8.73 8.38
CA ASP A 24 16.38 -10.13 8.03
C ASP A 24 17.14 -10.86 9.15
N GLU A 25 17.97 -10.14 9.90
CA GLU A 25 18.77 -10.69 11.01
C GLU A 25 17.96 -10.87 12.31
N ASN A 26 16.86 -10.12 12.49
CA ASN A 26 16.12 -10.05 13.76
C ASN A 26 14.70 -10.62 13.68
N LEU A 27 14.14 -10.81 12.48
CA LEU A 27 12.83 -11.42 12.31
C LEU A 27 12.95 -12.94 12.17
N SER A 28 11.85 -13.63 12.45
CA SER A 28 11.69 -15.07 12.25
C SER A 28 10.62 -15.35 11.18
N ALA A 29 10.58 -16.57 10.65
CA ALA A 29 9.56 -16.99 9.69
C ALA A 29 8.13 -16.98 10.25
N ASN A 30 7.96 -16.84 11.57
CA ASN A 30 6.66 -16.73 12.22
C ASN A 30 6.16 -15.29 12.32
N ASP A 31 6.99 -14.29 11.97
CA ASP A 31 6.64 -12.90 12.05
C ASP A 31 5.93 -12.45 10.75
N ASP A 32 4.72 -11.98 10.89
CA ASP A 32 3.90 -11.48 9.78
C ASP A 32 4.19 -9.98 9.55
N VAL A 33 5.23 -9.71 8.77
CA VAL A 33 5.74 -8.34 8.52
C VAL A 33 5.66 -7.99 7.05
N SER A 34 5.12 -6.82 6.72
CA SER A 34 5.16 -6.22 5.38
C SER A 34 5.83 -4.84 5.45
N VAL A 35 6.79 -4.59 4.58
CA VAL A 35 7.52 -3.32 4.49
C VAL A 35 7.24 -2.65 3.16
N PHE A 36 6.60 -1.49 3.21
CA PHE A 36 6.26 -0.69 2.03
C PHE A 36 7.37 0.32 1.78
N ALA A 37 8.28 -0.04 0.88
CA ALA A 37 9.43 0.78 0.51
C ALA A 37 9.13 1.72 -0.67
N PRO A 38 9.89 2.83 -0.83
CA PRO A 38 9.88 3.59 -2.08
C PRO A 38 10.23 2.70 -3.27
N ALA A 39 9.57 2.87 -4.41
CA ALA A 39 9.82 2.05 -5.58
C ALA A 39 11.28 2.10 -6.09
N SER A 40 11.94 3.24 -5.91
CA SER A 40 13.37 3.41 -6.21
C SER A 40 14.29 2.53 -5.35
N ALA A 41 13.77 1.95 -4.26
CA ALA A 41 14.50 1.08 -3.35
C ALA A 41 14.23 -0.41 -3.56
N PHE A 42 13.30 -0.77 -4.45
CA PHE A 42 13.04 -2.19 -4.76
C PHE A 42 14.30 -2.88 -5.26
N ASP A 43 14.49 -4.11 -4.81
CA ASP A 43 15.55 -5.00 -5.31
C ASP A 43 15.04 -6.45 -5.39
N GLU A 44 15.79 -7.29 -6.10
CA GLU A 44 15.44 -8.69 -6.35
C GLU A 44 15.73 -9.61 -5.15
N LYS A 45 16.29 -9.06 -4.07
CA LYS A 45 16.61 -9.86 -2.89
C LYS A 45 15.33 -10.29 -2.19
N ARG A 46 15.21 -11.57 -1.93
CA ARG A 46 14.16 -12.10 -1.06
C ARG A 46 14.49 -11.82 0.40
N HIS A 47 13.53 -11.25 1.11
CA HIS A 47 13.59 -10.96 2.52
C HIS A 47 12.73 -11.92 3.34
N ILE A 48 12.97 -12.00 4.64
CA ILE A 48 12.12 -12.74 5.57
C ILE A 48 10.75 -12.07 5.75
N PHE A 49 10.67 -10.78 5.48
CA PHE A 49 9.43 -10.00 5.42
C PHE A 49 8.92 -9.87 3.97
N ARG A 50 7.65 -9.51 3.80
CA ARG A 50 7.11 -9.19 2.47
C ARG A 50 7.45 -7.75 2.09
N LEU A 51 7.97 -7.56 0.89
CA LEU A 51 8.09 -6.25 0.27
C LEU A 51 6.72 -5.84 -0.27
N GLY A 52 6.31 -4.60 -0.01
CA GLY A 52 5.05 -4.04 -0.45
C GLY A 52 5.22 -2.74 -1.24
N ALA A 53 4.26 -2.41 -2.08
CA ALA A 53 4.22 -1.15 -2.81
C ALA A 53 3.40 -0.10 -2.07
N GLN A 54 3.95 1.11 -1.91
CA GLN A 54 3.27 2.26 -1.31
C GLN A 54 2.17 2.82 -2.21
N ASN A 55 2.25 2.54 -3.49
CA ASN A 55 1.33 2.98 -4.54
C ASN A 55 1.54 2.17 -5.81
N PHE A 56 0.54 2.18 -6.68
CA PHE A 56 0.61 1.65 -8.04
C PHE A 56 -0.43 2.33 -8.92
N TYR A 57 -0.28 2.22 -10.22
CA TYR A 57 -1.30 2.60 -11.19
C TYR A 57 -2.09 1.33 -11.60
N PRO A 58 -3.43 1.39 -11.71
CA PRO A 58 -4.25 0.20 -11.96
C PRO A 58 -4.20 -0.23 -13.44
N CYS A 59 -3.02 -0.66 -13.89
CA CYS A 59 -2.78 -1.20 -15.23
C CYS A 59 -1.75 -2.33 -15.19
N GLU A 60 -1.74 -3.14 -16.21
CA GLU A 60 -0.66 -4.12 -16.43
C GLU A 60 0.64 -3.41 -16.80
N SER A 61 0.59 -2.64 -17.85
CA SER A 61 1.63 -1.74 -18.37
C SER A 61 0.99 -0.72 -19.30
N GLY A 62 1.68 0.36 -19.71
CA GLY A 62 1.10 1.30 -20.65
C GLY A 62 1.71 2.71 -20.63
N ALA A 63 1.04 3.64 -21.31
CA ALA A 63 1.49 5.03 -21.48
C ALA A 63 1.12 5.90 -20.26
N PHE A 64 1.67 5.59 -19.10
CA PHE A 64 1.45 6.28 -17.83
C PHE A 64 2.80 6.72 -17.24
N THR A 65 3.35 7.79 -17.81
CA THR A 65 4.68 8.28 -17.46
C THR A 65 4.84 8.53 -15.97
N GLY A 66 5.82 7.87 -15.36
CA GLY A 66 6.13 8.00 -13.92
C GLY A 66 5.37 7.02 -13.01
N GLU A 67 4.38 6.29 -13.53
CA GLU A 67 3.60 5.34 -12.75
C GLU A 67 4.20 3.92 -12.78
N ILE A 68 3.83 3.13 -11.77
CA ILE A 68 4.24 1.74 -11.61
C ILE A 68 3.03 0.85 -11.86
N GLY A 69 3.09 0.04 -12.91
CA GLY A 69 2.08 -0.95 -13.23
C GLY A 69 2.39 -2.33 -12.63
N LYS A 70 1.43 -3.24 -12.81
CA LYS A 70 1.52 -4.60 -12.29
C LYS A 70 2.78 -5.35 -12.78
N ALA A 71 3.07 -5.29 -14.08
CA ALA A 71 4.23 -5.99 -14.65
C ALA A 71 5.55 -5.63 -13.96
N MET A 72 5.70 -4.36 -13.51
CA MET A 72 6.88 -3.92 -12.77
C MET A 72 6.90 -4.46 -11.34
N LEU A 73 5.73 -4.58 -10.68
CA LEU A 73 5.64 -5.10 -9.31
C LEU A 73 5.85 -6.62 -9.28
N ASP A 74 5.43 -7.33 -10.32
CA ASP A 74 5.59 -8.78 -10.44
C ASP A 74 7.08 -9.19 -10.50
N GLU A 75 7.97 -8.36 -11.06
CA GLU A 75 9.42 -8.61 -11.09
C GLU A 75 10.01 -8.73 -9.66
N PHE A 76 9.41 -8.05 -8.69
CA PHE A 76 9.82 -8.07 -7.29
C PHE A 76 8.95 -8.98 -6.40
N ASP A 77 8.04 -9.77 -6.99
CA ASP A 77 7.04 -10.61 -6.29
C ASP A 77 6.19 -9.79 -5.29
N ILE A 78 5.94 -8.50 -5.60
CA ILE A 78 5.17 -7.61 -4.75
C ILE A 78 3.68 -7.85 -4.96
N LYS A 79 3.00 -8.24 -3.87
CA LYS A 79 1.55 -8.46 -3.83
C LYS A 79 0.87 -7.71 -2.69
N ASP A 80 1.63 -7.15 -1.75
CA ASP A 80 1.11 -6.29 -0.68
C ASP A 80 1.12 -4.84 -1.17
N VAL A 81 -0.03 -4.16 -1.16
CA VAL A 81 -0.17 -2.80 -1.69
C VAL A 81 -0.93 -1.89 -0.73
N LEU A 82 -0.48 -0.63 -0.61
CA LEU A 82 -1.23 0.43 0.07
C LEU A 82 -2.15 1.15 -0.92
N ILE A 83 -3.39 1.41 -0.51
CA ILE A 83 -4.35 2.22 -1.26
C ILE A 83 -4.95 3.26 -0.33
N GLY A 84 -5.05 4.51 -0.80
CA GLY A 84 -5.79 5.58 -0.12
C GLY A 84 -5.12 6.14 1.12
N HIS A 85 -3.78 6.05 1.25
CA HIS A 85 -3.05 6.73 2.32
C HIS A 85 -3.38 8.22 2.35
N SER A 86 -3.53 8.82 3.53
CA SER A 86 -3.95 10.21 3.72
C SER A 86 -3.15 11.21 2.88
N GLU A 87 -1.84 11.04 2.78
CA GLU A 87 -0.98 11.89 1.95
C GLU A 87 -1.37 11.84 0.46
N ARG A 88 -1.84 10.69 -0.04
CA ARG A 88 -2.29 10.56 -1.43
C ARG A 88 -3.67 11.16 -1.65
N ARG A 89 -4.56 11.05 -0.67
CA ARG A 89 -5.89 11.67 -0.71
C ARG A 89 -5.80 13.19 -0.62
N GLU A 90 -5.06 13.71 0.37
CA GLU A 90 -5.06 15.13 0.72
C GLU A 90 -4.04 15.95 -0.05
N ILE A 91 -2.81 15.42 -0.26
CA ILE A 91 -1.71 16.17 -0.90
C ILE A 91 -1.71 15.93 -2.42
N LEU A 92 -1.91 14.68 -2.84
CA LEU A 92 -1.85 14.29 -4.25
C LEU A 92 -3.23 14.22 -4.91
N ASN A 93 -4.31 14.53 -4.16
CA ASN A 93 -5.68 14.62 -4.64
C ASN A 93 -6.16 13.37 -5.40
N GLU A 94 -5.80 12.18 -4.94
CA GLU A 94 -6.37 10.96 -5.49
C GLU A 94 -7.88 10.88 -5.17
N SER A 95 -8.70 10.83 -6.22
CA SER A 95 -10.17 10.79 -6.07
C SER A 95 -10.65 9.42 -5.57
N GLU A 96 -11.84 9.39 -4.97
CA GLU A 96 -12.44 8.12 -4.52
C GLU A 96 -12.68 7.15 -5.68
N GLU A 97 -13.03 7.64 -6.88
CA GLU A 97 -13.19 6.81 -8.08
C GLU A 97 -11.86 6.17 -8.48
N PHE A 98 -10.75 6.92 -8.37
CA PHE A 98 -9.43 6.38 -8.67
C PHE A 98 -8.96 5.36 -7.62
N LEU A 99 -9.25 5.61 -6.35
CA LEU A 99 -8.97 4.66 -5.27
C LEU A 99 -9.78 3.38 -5.43
N ARG A 100 -11.03 3.48 -5.85
CA ARG A 100 -11.86 2.34 -6.20
C ARG A 100 -11.27 1.55 -7.37
N ALA A 101 -10.88 2.21 -8.46
CA ALA A 101 -10.24 1.55 -9.60
C ALA A 101 -8.97 0.79 -9.20
N LYS A 102 -8.16 1.36 -8.29
CA LYS A 102 -7.01 0.66 -7.70
C LYS A 102 -7.44 -0.56 -6.91
N PHE A 103 -8.45 -0.42 -6.06
CA PHE A 103 -8.95 -1.53 -5.24
C PHE A 103 -9.45 -2.69 -6.12
N ASP A 104 -10.31 -2.39 -7.10
CA ASP A 104 -10.86 -3.40 -8.01
C ASP A 104 -9.77 -4.10 -8.80
N PHE A 105 -8.75 -3.35 -9.27
CA PHE A 105 -7.61 -3.91 -9.98
C PHE A 105 -6.77 -4.83 -9.08
N ALA A 106 -6.43 -4.39 -7.87
CA ALA A 106 -5.64 -5.17 -6.93
C ALA A 106 -6.35 -6.47 -6.53
N ALA A 107 -7.63 -6.36 -6.28
CA ALA A 107 -8.49 -7.47 -5.92
C ALA A 107 -8.61 -8.50 -7.05
N LYS A 108 -8.85 -8.06 -8.29
CA LYS A 108 -8.87 -8.92 -9.47
C LYS A 108 -7.56 -9.69 -9.66
N ASN A 109 -6.43 -9.11 -9.25
CA ASN A 109 -5.10 -9.72 -9.37
C ASN A 109 -4.68 -10.51 -8.12
N GLY A 110 -5.57 -10.69 -7.14
CA GLY A 110 -5.29 -11.46 -5.92
C GLY A 110 -4.24 -10.81 -5.00
N TRP A 111 -4.10 -9.49 -5.04
CA TRP A 111 -3.17 -8.76 -4.19
C TRP A 111 -3.73 -8.56 -2.78
N ASN A 112 -2.83 -8.49 -1.80
CA ASN A 112 -3.17 -8.14 -0.42
C ASN A 112 -3.29 -6.62 -0.30
N VAL A 113 -4.50 -6.12 -0.16
CA VAL A 113 -4.76 -4.69 -0.06
C VAL A 113 -4.77 -4.24 1.39
N ILE A 114 -3.98 -3.21 1.68
CA ILE A 114 -4.10 -2.40 2.90
C ILE A 114 -4.79 -1.09 2.50
N TYR A 115 -6.09 -1.04 2.70
CA TYR A 115 -6.89 0.14 2.40
C TYR A 115 -6.84 1.11 3.57
N CYS A 116 -6.23 2.27 3.34
CA CYS A 116 -6.06 3.29 4.37
C CYS A 116 -7.29 4.20 4.43
N ILE A 117 -7.86 4.32 5.62
CA ILE A 117 -8.93 5.27 5.95
C ILE A 117 -8.47 6.16 7.09
N GLY A 118 -9.00 7.36 7.16
CA GLY A 118 -8.69 8.30 8.23
C GLY A 118 -9.35 9.66 7.99
N GLU A 119 -9.60 10.37 9.07
CA GLU A 119 -10.11 11.75 9.06
C GLU A 119 -9.01 12.76 9.38
N ASN A 120 -9.24 14.01 8.99
CA ASN A 120 -8.42 15.13 9.43
C ASN A 120 -8.92 15.71 10.77
N LEU A 121 -8.11 16.60 11.37
CA LEU A 121 -8.41 17.17 12.69
C LEU A 121 -9.76 17.89 12.72
N SER A 122 -10.11 18.66 11.69
CA SER A 122 -11.39 19.42 11.66
C SER A 122 -12.60 18.49 11.61
N THR A 123 -12.52 17.36 10.91
CA THR A 123 -13.56 16.35 10.89
C THR A 123 -13.72 15.69 12.26
N ASN A 124 -12.61 15.39 12.93
CA ASN A 124 -12.62 14.82 14.28
C ASN A 124 -13.25 15.81 15.28
N GLU A 125 -12.81 17.09 15.29
CA GLU A 125 -13.33 18.12 16.19
C GLU A 125 -14.82 18.42 15.96
N SER A 126 -15.31 18.26 14.74
CA SER A 126 -16.76 18.42 14.44
C SER A 126 -17.61 17.21 14.83
N GLY A 127 -16.99 16.11 15.27
CA GLY A 127 -17.70 14.87 15.60
C GLY A 127 -18.20 14.07 14.40
N ALA A 128 -17.76 14.42 13.17
CA ALA A 128 -18.20 13.78 11.92
C ALA A 128 -17.36 12.56 11.53
N THR A 129 -16.43 12.08 12.39
CA THR A 129 -15.49 10.97 12.12
C THR A 129 -16.20 9.75 11.54
N LYS A 130 -17.25 9.26 12.18
CA LYS A 130 -17.95 8.03 11.77
C LYS A 130 -18.51 8.14 10.35
N GLU A 131 -19.19 9.25 10.06
CA GLU A 131 -19.77 9.48 8.73
C GLU A 131 -18.69 9.62 7.67
N PHE A 132 -17.62 10.34 7.98
CA PHE A 132 -16.49 10.53 7.08
C PHE A 132 -15.79 9.19 6.74
N LEU A 133 -15.49 8.35 7.73
CA LEU A 133 -14.89 7.05 7.51
C LEU A 133 -15.82 6.08 6.79
N SER A 134 -17.13 6.12 7.09
CA SER A 134 -18.12 5.32 6.36
C SER A 134 -18.11 5.63 4.87
N ARG A 135 -18.07 6.91 4.49
CA ARG A 135 -18.00 7.33 3.08
C ARG A 135 -16.74 6.81 2.38
N GLN A 136 -15.59 6.79 3.05
CA GLN A 136 -14.36 6.22 2.48
C GLN A 136 -14.48 4.71 2.22
N LEU A 137 -15.35 4.01 2.97
CA LEU A 137 -15.57 2.57 2.82
C LEU A 137 -16.71 2.23 1.84
N GLU A 138 -17.64 3.15 1.56
CA GLU A 138 -18.79 2.89 0.67
C GLU A 138 -18.39 2.47 -0.76
N ASN A 139 -17.22 2.93 -1.21
CA ASN A 139 -16.71 2.65 -2.54
C ASN A 139 -15.97 1.31 -2.66
N ILE A 140 -15.78 0.60 -1.57
CA ILE A 140 -15.18 -0.74 -1.59
C ILE A 140 -16.22 -1.75 -1.14
N ASP A 141 -16.36 -2.84 -1.90
CA ASP A 141 -17.23 -3.95 -1.51
C ASP A 141 -16.42 -5.00 -0.72
N PRO A 142 -16.47 -4.96 0.63
CA PRO A 142 -15.71 -5.91 1.44
C PRO A 142 -16.23 -7.35 1.34
N VAL A 143 -17.47 -7.53 0.83
CA VAL A 143 -18.08 -8.86 0.71
C VAL A 143 -17.54 -9.65 -0.47
N SER A 144 -17.05 -8.96 -1.50
CA SER A 144 -16.45 -9.60 -2.68
C SER A 144 -15.06 -10.20 -2.40
N TYR A 145 -14.45 -9.90 -1.23
CA TYR A 145 -13.09 -10.30 -0.91
C TYR A 145 -12.99 -10.86 0.50
N THR A 146 -12.91 -12.19 0.59
CA THR A 146 -12.78 -12.95 1.85
C THR A 146 -11.46 -12.72 2.61
N HIS A 147 -10.63 -11.74 2.22
CA HIS A 147 -9.30 -11.49 2.77
C HIS A 147 -9.05 -10.06 3.26
N LEU A 148 -10.09 -9.26 3.50
CA LEU A 148 -9.96 -8.03 4.29
C LEU A 148 -9.71 -8.44 5.76
N ARG A 149 -8.46 -8.38 6.19
CA ARG A 149 -8.07 -8.58 7.59
C ARG A 149 -7.50 -7.31 8.16
#